data_7deaa42922721388948faabf6abaa8ea
#
_entry.id   7deaa42922721388948faabf6abaa8ea
#
_cell.length_a   1.000
_cell.length_b   1.000
_cell.length_c   1.000
_cell.angle_alpha   90.00
_cell.angle_beta   90.00
_cell.angle_gamma   90.00
#
_symmetry.space_group_name_H-M   'P 1'
#
loop_
_entity.id
_entity.type
_entity.pdbx_description
1 polymer ?
#
loop_
_entity_poly.entity_id
_entity_poly.type
_entity_poly.pdbx_seq_one_letter_code
_entity_poly.pdbx_strand_id
1 'polypeptide(L)'
;MKLCADILYWRLKEELKTVELHGAGSLELTLSRPEFYLDRTQTFEKNRVYVCSADHLPARPALSENVCLVCLGQHWNLTAFYDRCSVIVVEADTDIFRVFNLVQRIFDRYEAWEERLWHILRHGANLPQMLEVSREILSN
;
A
#
# COMPACT_ATOMS: atom_id res chain seq x y z
N MET A 1 -10.27 5.44 -5.19
CA MET A 1 -8.95 5.84 -5.74
C MET A 1 -7.92 4.75 -5.49
N LYS A 2 -7.13 4.47 -6.50
CA LYS A 2 -6.04 3.52 -6.38
C LYS A 2 -4.79 4.25 -5.89
N LEU A 3 -3.89 3.53 -5.27
CA LEU A 3 -2.67 4.08 -4.70
C LEU A 3 -1.43 3.53 -5.42
N CYS A 4 -0.29 4.08 -5.10
CA CYS A 4 1.01 3.53 -5.47
C CYS A 4 1.79 3.13 -4.21
N ALA A 5 2.84 2.34 -4.41
CA ALA A 5 3.67 1.86 -3.31
C ALA A 5 4.32 3.00 -2.51
N ASP A 6 4.75 4.06 -3.17
CA ASP A 6 5.43 5.19 -2.51
C ASP A 6 4.49 5.93 -1.56
N ILE A 7 3.24 6.16 -1.97
CA ILE A 7 2.23 6.80 -1.12
C ILE A 7 1.92 5.92 0.09
N LEU A 8 1.74 4.62 -0.14
CA LEU A 8 1.49 3.67 0.94
C LEU A 8 2.65 3.65 1.94
N TYR A 9 3.87 3.63 1.45
CA TYR A 9 5.07 3.70 2.28
C TYR A 9 5.10 4.96 3.16
N TRP A 10 4.85 6.12 2.56
CA TRP A 10 4.87 7.39 3.30
C TRP A 10 3.82 7.44 4.40
N ARG A 11 2.63 6.95 4.13
CA ARG A 11 1.55 6.92 5.12
C ARG A 11 1.83 5.92 6.25
N LEU A 12 2.38 4.76 5.94
CA LEU A 12 2.77 3.78 6.96
C LEU A 12 3.90 4.32 7.84
N LYS A 13 4.84 5.04 7.25
CA LYS A 13 5.95 5.64 7.97
C LYS A 13 5.51 6.67 9.02
N GLU A 14 4.39 7.32 8.82
CA GLU A 14 3.80 8.25 9.79
C GLU A 14 3.30 7.55 11.06
N GLU A 15 2.87 6.30 10.93
CA GLU A 15 2.22 5.54 12.01
C GLU A 15 3.13 4.48 12.66
N LEU A 16 4.14 4.01 11.96
CA LEU A 16 5.04 2.95 12.41
C LEU A 16 6.45 3.47 12.55
N LYS A 17 7.20 2.93 13.53
CA LYS A 17 8.54 3.41 13.85
C LYS A 17 9.57 3.14 12.78
N THR A 18 9.57 1.94 12.24
CA THR A 18 10.56 1.51 11.27
C THR A 18 9.86 0.94 10.05
N VAL A 19 9.95 1.65 8.95
CA VAL A 19 9.38 1.24 7.68
C VAL A 19 10.41 1.48 6.59
N GLU A 20 10.67 0.47 5.77
CA GLU A 20 11.61 0.56 4.66
C GLU A 20 10.91 0.19 3.36
N LEU A 21 11.25 0.90 2.30
CA LEU A 21 10.76 0.61 0.95
C LEU A 21 11.90 0.04 0.11
N HIS A 22 11.68 -1.14 -0.44
CA HIS A 22 12.62 -1.81 -1.34
C HIS A 22 11.95 -2.13 -2.67
N GLY A 23 12.78 -2.35 -3.69
CA GLY A 23 12.30 -2.72 -5.01
C GLY A 23 12.22 -1.54 -5.96
N ALA A 24 11.61 -1.77 -7.12
CA ALA A 24 11.58 -0.80 -8.21
C ALA A 24 10.76 0.45 -7.90
N GLY A 25 9.87 0.38 -6.93
CA GLY A 25 8.91 1.46 -6.67
C GLY A 25 8.02 1.71 -7.89
N SER A 26 6.87 2.30 -7.66
CA SER A 26 6.02 2.73 -8.78
C SER A 26 5.21 3.92 -8.35
N LEU A 27 5.18 4.94 -9.21
CA LEU A 27 4.31 6.11 -9.03
C LEU A 27 2.96 5.93 -9.73
N GLU A 28 2.72 4.78 -10.36
CA GLU A 28 1.43 4.49 -10.98
C GLU A 28 0.37 4.24 -9.93
N LEU A 29 -0.74 4.95 -10.02
CA LEU A 29 -1.87 4.86 -9.07
C LEU A 29 -2.77 3.69 -9.46
N THR A 30 -2.29 2.48 -9.30
CA THR A 30 -2.98 1.28 -9.76
C THR A 30 -3.26 0.25 -8.68
N LEU A 31 -2.68 0.39 -7.48
CA LEU A 31 -2.87 -0.57 -6.40
C LEU A 31 -4.27 -0.50 -5.82
N SER A 32 -4.91 -1.64 -5.69
CA SER A 32 -6.20 -1.81 -5.06
C SER A 32 -6.05 -2.31 -3.61
N ARG A 33 -7.18 -2.47 -2.93
CA ARG A 33 -7.28 -2.80 -1.51
C ARG A 33 -6.41 -3.98 -1.09
N PRO A 34 -5.95 -4.02 0.17
CA PRO A 34 -5.07 -5.07 0.65
C PRO A 34 -5.77 -6.40 0.83
N GLU A 35 -4.97 -7.46 0.70
CA GLU A 35 -5.34 -8.82 1.06
C GLU A 35 -4.25 -9.41 1.94
N PHE A 36 -4.60 -10.38 2.77
CA PHE A 36 -3.59 -11.16 3.49
C PHE A 36 -2.96 -12.20 2.57
N TYR A 37 -1.67 -12.39 2.70
CA TYR A 37 -0.98 -13.52 2.12
C TYR A 37 -0.62 -14.48 3.26
N LEU A 38 -1.34 -15.58 3.36
CA LEU A 38 -1.24 -16.50 4.49
C LEU A 38 -0.71 -17.86 4.10
N ASP A 39 -0.79 -18.23 2.82
CA ASP A 39 -0.48 -19.57 2.35
C ASP A 39 0.38 -19.48 1.09
N ARG A 40 1.49 -20.24 1.07
CA ARG A 40 2.43 -20.29 -0.06
C ARG A 40 1.82 -20.80 -1.36
N THR A 41 0.65 -21.40 -1.31
CA THR A 41 -0.10 -21.83 -2.51
C THR A 41 -0.91 -20.69 -3.13
N GLN A 42 -1.07 -19.59 -2.40
CA GLN A 42 -1.77 -18.42 -2.89
C GLN A 42 -0.95 -17.73 -3.99
N THR A 43 -1.62 -17.28 -5.05
CA THR A 43 -0.96 -16.55 -6.14
C THR A 43 -1.01 -15.05 -5.91
N PHE A 44 -0.02 -14.34 -6.46
CA PHE A 44 0.01 -12.88 -6.43
C PHE A 44 -0.68 -12.32 -7.68
N GLU A 45 -1.76 -11.59 -7.48
CA GLU A 45 -2.52 -10.99 -8.57
C GLU A 45 -2.01 -9.59 -8.90
N LYS A 46 -2.20 -9.19 -10.15
CA LYS A 46 -1.81 -7.87 -10.65
C LYS A 46 -2.50 -6.74 -9.88
N ASN A 47 -1.74 -5.67 -9.63
CA ASN A 47 -2.24 -4.44 -9.00
C ASN A 47 -2.77 -4.65 -7.57
N ARG A 48 -2.26 -5.61 -6.86
CA ARG A 48 -2.70 -5.94 -5.50
C ARG A 48 -1.66 -5.61 -4.46
N VAL A 49 -2.14 -5.32 -3.26
CA VAL A 49 -1.33 -5.17 -2.06
C VAL A 49 -1.54 -6.40 -1.18
N TYR A 50 -0.46 -7.03 -0.74
CA TYR A 50 -0.53 -8.19 0.15
C TYR A 50 0.17 -7.87 1.46
N VAL A 51 -0.51 -8.12 2.56
CA VAL A 51 0.06 -8.01 3.91
C VAL A 51 0.43 -9.41 4.38
N CYS A 52 1.69 -9.61 4.75
CA CYS A 52 2.22 -10.92 5.07
C CYS A 52 3.34 -10.86 6.10
N SER A 53 3.65 -12.01 6.69
CA SER A 53 4.90 -12.21 7.39
C SER A 53 5.96 -12.69 6.39
N ALA A 54 7.18 -12.21 6.53
CA ALA A 54 8.29 -12.61 5.66
C ALA A 54 8.51 -14.13 5.65
N ASP A 55 8.23 -14.79 6.76
CA ASP A 55 8.38 -16.24 6.90
C ASP A 55 7.40 -17.06 6.06
N HIS A 56 6.31 -16.46 5.64
CA HIS A 56 5.26 -17.13 4.86
C HIS A 56 5.46 -16.99 3.34
N LEU A 57 6.45 -16.22 2.92
CA LEU A 57 6.69 -16.01 1.50
C LEU A 57 7.37 -17.23 0.85
N PRO A 58 7.02 -17.54 -0.41
CA PRO A 58 7.66 -18.62 -1.13
C PRO A 58 9.10 -18.28 -1.51
N ALA A 59 9.96 -19.28 -1.64
CA ALA A 59 11.35 -19.08 -2.04
C ALA A 59 11.48 -18.58 -3.49
N ARG A 60 10.53 -18.96 -4.35
CA ARG A 60 10.47 -18.54 -5.75
C ARG A 60 9.13 -17.89 -6.03
N PRO A 61 9.10 -16.55 -6.09
CA PRO A 61 7.84 -15.86 -6.30
C PRO A 61 7.33 -16.00 -7.74
N ALA A 62 6.05 -16.35 -7.88
CA ALA A 62 5.33 -16.28 -9.14
C ALA A 62 4.55 -14.96 -9.14
N LEU A 63 5.24 -13.86 -9.46
CA LEU A 63 4.68 -12.53 -9.35
C LEU A 63 4.04 -12.07 -10.64
N SER A 64 2.87 -11.45 -10.52
CA SER A 64 2.26 -10.63 -11.56
C SER A 64 2.85 -9.22 -11.56
N GLU A 65 2.44 -8.42 -12.51
CA GLU A 65 2.85 -7.03 -12.62
C GLU A 65 2.27 -6.19 -11.47
N ASN A 66 3.06 -5.23 -11.01
CA ASN A 66 2.63 -4.21 -10.05
C ASN A 66 2.03 -4.80 -8.76
N VAL A 67 2.78 -5.69 -8.15
CA VAL A 67 2.45 -6.24 -6.83
C VAL A 67 3.20 -5.43 -5.78
N CYS A 68 2.52 -5.10 -4.69
CA CYS A 68 3.14 -4.48 -3.52
C CYS A 68 2.98 -5.40 -2.32
N LEU A 69 4.08 -5.70 -1.65
CA LEU A 69 4.07 -6.48 -0.43
C LEU A 69 4.31 -5.57 0.77
N VAL A 70 3.50 -5.73 1.80
CA VAL A 70 3.75 -5.13 3.11
C VAL A 70 4.13 -6.28 4.05
N CYS A 71 5.41 -6.39 4.33
CA CYS A 71 6.04 -7.54 4.97
C CYS A 71 6.44 -7.26 6.41
N LEU A 72 6.03 -8.10 7.34
CA LEU A 72 6.51 -8.06 8.71
C LEU A 72 7.81 -8.86 8.82
N GLY A 73 8.88 -8.14 9.16
CA GLY A 73 10.21 -8.71 9.31
C GLY A 73 10.96 -8.87 8.00
N GLN A 74 12.21 -9.29 8.13
CA GLN A 74 13.08 -9.54 7.00
C GLN A 74 13.43 -11.01 6.93
N HIS A 75 13.54 -11.52 5.71
CA HIS A 75 13.95 -12.88 5.45
C HIS A 75 14.90 -12.89 4.26
N TRP A 76 15.82 -13.84 4.22
CA TRP A 76 16.83 -13.89 3.17
C TRP A 76 16.23 -13.99 1.76
N ASN A 77 15.05 -14.57 1.59
CA ASN A 77 14.41 -14.69 0.26
C ASN A 77 13.68 -13.41 -0.18
N LEU A 78 13.59 -12.37 0.65
CA LEU A 78 12.97 -11.10 0.22
C LEU A 78 13.70 -10.47 -0.97
N THR A 79 15.01 -10.67 -1.06
CA THR A 79 15.79 -10.12 -2.19
C THR A 79 15.31 -10.61 -3.55
N ALA A 80 14.73 -11.82 -3.61
CA ALA A 80 14.16 -12.35 -4.85
C ALA A 80 12.91 -11.58 -5.29
N PHE A 81 12.27 -10.85 -4.38
CA PHE A 81 11.09 -10.04 -4.68
C PHE A 81 11.45 -8.61 -5.11
N TYR A 82 12.61 -8.09 -4.69
CA TYR A 82 12.95 -6.68 -4.89
C TYR A 82 13.05 -6.26 -6.35
N ASP A 83 13.45 -7.15 -7.23
CA ASP A 83 13.57 -6.85 -8.66
C ASP A 83 12.23 -6.87 -9.41
N ARG A 84 11.20 -7.43 -8.81
CA ARG A 84 9.94 -7.74 -9.47
C ARG A 84 8.72 -7.04 -8.89
N CYS A 85 8.80 -6.59 -7.65
CA CYS A 85 7.71 -5.89 -7.00
C CYS A 85 8.22 -4.88 -5.98
N SER A 86 7.34 -4.04 -5.47
CA SER A 86 7.65 -3.15 -4.36
C SER A 86 7.44 -3.90 -3.05
N VAL A 87 8.39 -3.77 -2.13
CA VAL A 87 8.31 -4.41 -0.82
C VAL A 87 8.46 -3.35 0.27
N ILE A 88 7.45 -3.24 1.10
CA ILE A 88 7.47 -2.37 2.29
C ILE A 88 7.71 -3.28 3.49
N VAL A 89 8.84 -3.09 4.15
CA VAL A 89 9.23 -3.91 5.31
C VAL A 89 8.92 -3.14 6.59
N VAL A 90 8.19 -3.77 7.48
CA VAL A 90 7.92 -3.26 8.83
C VAL A 90 8.51 -4.20 9.87
N GLU A 91 8.58 -3.77 11.12
CA GLU A 91 9.17 -4.58 12.18
C GLU A 91 8.40 -5.89 12.41
N ALA A 92 9.14 -6.97 12.64
CA ALA A 92 8.59 -8.31 12.80
C ALA A 92 7.65 -8.45 14.00
N ASP A 93 7.87 -7.68 15.05
CA ASP A 93 7.08 -7.70 16.27
C ASP A 93 5.79 -6.88 16.19
N THR A 94 5.55 -6.22 15.07
CA THR A 94 4.32 -5.49 14.84
C THR A 94 3.18 -6.49 14.64
N ASP A 95 2.00 -6.18 15.19
CA ASP A 95 0.81 -7.00 14.99
C ASP A 95 0.36 -6.91 13.52
N ILE A 96 0.29 -8.06 12.85
CA ILE A 96 -0.10 -8.12 11.43
C ILE A 96 -1.50 -7.54 11.19
N PHE A 97 -2.42 -7.72 12.13
CA PHE A 97 -3.78 -7.16 12.02
C PHE A 97 -3.76 -5.65 12.14
N ARG A 98 -2.88 -5.10 12.97
CA ARG A 98 -2.70 -3.65 13.05
C ARG A 98 -2.17 -3.09 11.74
N VAL A 99 -1.19 -3.74 11.14
CA VAL A 99 -0.63 -3.32 9.85
C VAL A 99 -1.70 -3.38 8.76
N PHE A 100 -2.45 -4.48 8.70
CA PHE A 100 -3.54 -4.62 7.74
C PHE A 100 -4.58 -3.51 7.89
N ASN A 101 -5.00 -3.22 9.12
CA ASN A 101 -5.97 -2.17 9.40
C ASN A 101 -5.45 -0.77 9.04
N LEU A 102 -4.15 -0.52 9.25
CA LEU A 102 -3.52 0.73 8.83
C LEU A 102 -3.56 0.88 7.31
N VAL A 103 -3.18 -0.16 6.59
CA VAL A 103 -3.22 -0.16 5.12
C VAL A 103 -4.66 0.05 4.63
N GLN A 104 -5.62 -0.66 5.21
CA GLN A 104 -7.04 -0.53 4.88
C GLN A 104 -7.53 0.91 5.08
N ARG A 105 -7.17 1.53 6.22
CA ARG A 105 -7.55 2.92 6.51
C ARG A 105 -6.94 3.92 5.53
N ILE A 106 -5.73 3.67 5.07
CA ILE A 106 -5.09 4.51 4.05
C ILE A 106 -5.91 4.47 2.76
N PHE A 107 -6.31 3.30 2.31
CA PHE A 107 -7.16 3.17 1.13
C PHE A 107 -8.53 3.83 1.34
N ASP A 108 -9.15 3.63 2.48
CA ASP A 108 -10.46 4.24 2.81
C ASP A 108 -10.39 5.77 2.78
N ARG A 109 -9.30 6.35 3.33
CA ARG A 109 -9.09 7.79 3.35
C ARG A 109 -9.02 8.36 1.92
N TYR A 110 -8.26 7.71 1.05
CA TYR A 110 -8.11 8.18 -0.33
C TYR A 110 -9.39 7.99 -1.14
N GLU A 111 -10.15 6.92 -0.90
CA GLU A 111 -11.47 6.74 -1.50
C GLU A 111 -12.44 7.84 -1.08
N ALA A 112 -12.50 8.16 0.21
CA ALA A 112 -13.36 9.21 0.73
C ALA A 112 -13.01 10.57 0.12
N TRP A 113 -11.72 10.86 -0.02
CA TRP A 113 -11.23 12.07 -0.67
C TRP A 113 -11.65 12.13 -2.13
N GLU A 114 -11.52 11.02 -2.86
CA GLU A 114 -11.92 10.94 -4.27
C GLU A 114 -13.42 11.18 -4.42
N GLU A 115 -14.24 10.57 -3.58
CA GLU A 115 -15.69 10.79 -3.59
C GLU A 115 -16.07 12.24 -3.34
N ARG A 116 -15.40 12.88 -2.37
CA ARG A 116 -15.62 14.30 -2.08
C ARG A 116 -15.24 15.18 -3.27
N LEU A 117 -14.11 14.89 -3.90
CA LEU A 117 -13.66 15.61 -5.09
C LEU A 117 -14.64 15.48 -6.24
N TRP A 118 -15.12 14.25 -6.52
CA TRP A 118 -16.13 14.01 -7.54
C TRP A 118 -17.45 14.71 -7.23
N HIS A 119 -17.87 14.69 -5.97
CA HIS A 119 -19.08 15.40 -5.54
C HIS A 119 -18.96 16.89 -5.82
N ILE A 120 -17.84 17.49 -5.46
CA ILE A 120 -17.57 18.91 -5.72
C ILE A 120 -17.62 19.20 -7.22
N LEU A 121 -16.98 18.40 -8.04
CA LEU A 121 -16.95 18.58 -9.49
C LEU A 121 -18.34 18.49 -10.13
N ARG A 122 -19.18 17.55 -9.67
CA ARG A 122 -20.54 17.35 -10.17
C ARG A 122 -21.47 18.53 -9.85
N HIS A 123 -21.22 19.22 -8.77
CA HIS A 123 -22.06 20.32 -8.30
C HIS A 123 -21.51 21.71 -8.65
N GLY A 124 -20.67 21.79 -9.67
CA GLY A 124 -20.15 23.04 -10.17
C GLY A 124 -19.15 23.71 -9.22
N ALA A 125 -18.26 22.94 -8.66
CA ALA A 125 -17.26 23.39 -7.71
C ALA A 125 -16.38 24.49 -8.29
N ASN A 126 -16.00 25.40 -7.43
CA ASN A 126 -14.96 26.36 -7.72
C ASN A 126 -13.59 25.83 -7.25
N LEU A 127 -12.55 26.44 -7.76
CA LEU A 127 -11.18 26.07 -7.42
C LEU A 127 -10.87 26.12 -5.92
N PRO A 128 -11.33 27.14 -5.13
CA PRO A 128 -11.11 27.17 -3.69
C PRO A 128 -11.62 25.93 -2.94
N GLN A 129 -12.79 25.40 -3.30
CA GLN A 129 -13.34 24.19 -2.68
C GLN A 129 -12.48 22.97 -2.97
N MET A 130 -11.98 22.84 -4.20
CA MET A 130 -11.10 21.74 -4.59
C MET A 130 -9.77 21.81 -3.85
N LEU A 131 -9.20 23.00 -3.69
CA LEU A 131 -7.96 23.22 -2.95
C LEU A 131 -8.12 22.88 -1.47
N GLU A 132 -9.26 23.21 -0.87
CA GLU A 132 -9.53 22.89 0.54
C GLU A 132 -9.57 21.37 0.77
N VAL A 133 -10.26 20.64 -0.10
CA VAL A 133 -10.30 19.16 -0.02
C VAL A 133 -8.91 18.57 -0.18
N SER A 134 -8.14 19.07 -1.14
CA SER A 134 -6.76 18.62 -1.36
C SER A 134 -5.87 18.91 -0.16
N ARG A 135 -6.07 20.04 0.50
CA ARG A 135 -5.31 20.42 1.69
C ARG A 135 -5.53 19.45 2.85
N GLU A 136 -6.75 19.00 3.07
CA GLU A 136 -7.06 18.02 4.12
C GLU A 136 -6.25 16.73 3.96
N ILE A 137 -6.02 16.31 2.73
CA ILE A 137 -5.26 15.10 2.44
C ILE A 137 -3.75 15.32 2.56
N LEU A 138 -3.27 16.45 2.06
CA LEU A 138 -1.83 16.74 2.02
C LEU A 138 -1.27 17.21 3.36
N SER A 139 -2.09 17.74 4.24
CA SER A 139 -1.65 18.25 5.54
C SER A 139 -1.69 17.21 6.67
N ASN A 140 -2.15 16.03 6.41
CA ASN A 140 -2.15 14.92 7.35
C ASN A 140 -1.20 13.83 6.91
#